data_b53c5b646275feab52ba6889e1431827
#
_entry.id   b53c5b646275feab52ba6889e1431827
#
_cell.length_a   1.000
_cell.length_b   1.000
_cell.length_c   1.000
_cell.angle_alpha   90.00
_cell.angle_beta   90.00
_cell.angle_gamma   90.00
#
_symmetry.space_group_name_H-M   'P 1'
#
loop_
_entity.id
_entity.type
_entity.pdbx_description
1 polymer ?
#
loop_
_entity_poly.entity_id
_entity_poly.type
_entity_poly.pdbx_seq_one_letter_code
_entity_poly.pdbx_strand_id
1 'polypeptide(L)'
;MSRAILPSFLLFALAIPAVSAREAQVPPVEPDYVAPAVSLTPSRIENLQRRLLDWPGLARYRDENAALPSHEAGRVVFYGDSITDGWGRVAGTTFFPGKPYVNRGISGQTTAQMLVRFQQDVVALKPDVVVILAGTNDIAGNTGPATQAMIEDNLRSMVQLAQANGIRVVLASVLPASAYPWRPGYRPAEAIRALNRWIEAEAEETGAVYLDYYRAMGNADGGLDARLAADGVHPTPAGYAVMAPLAERAIERALGDK
;
A
#
# COMPACT_ATOMS: atom_id res chain seq x y z
N MET A 1 -30.36 9.51 -69.82
CA MET A 1 -28.99 8.99 -69.52
C MET A 1 -28.51 9.64 -68.19
N SER A 2 -28.83 9.01 -67.05
CA SER A 2 -28.43 9.54 -65.77
C SER A 2 -27.18 8.77 -65.29
N ARG A 3 -26.11 9.48 -65.04
CA ARG A 3 -24.87 8.92 -64.40
C ARG A 3 -25.00 8.98 -62.89
N ALA A 4 -24.95 7.83 -62.27
CA ALA A 4 -24.88 7.69 -60.83
C ALA A 4 -23.41 7.96 -60.37
N ILE A 5 -23.23 8.86 -59.41
CA ILE A 5 -21.97 9.14 -58.74
C ILE A 5 -21.93 8.31 -57.47
N LEU A 6 -20.98 7.34 -57.40
CA LEU A 6 -20.69 6.62 -56.17
C LEU A 6 -19.77 7.46 -55.26
N PRO A 7 -20.04 7.55 -53.97
CA PRO A 7 -19.08 8.18 -53.06
C PRO A 7 -17.95 7.22 -52.69
N SER A 8 -16.72 7.69 -52.88
CA SER A 8 -15.50 7.00 -52.40
C SER A 8 -15.38 7.13 -50.87
N PHE A 9 -15.50 6.02 -50.18
CA PHE A 9 -15.14 5.96 -48.74
C PHE A 9 -13.62 5.88 -48.61
N LEU A 10 -13.01 6.95 -48.08
CA LEU A 10 -11.61 6.94 -47.63
C LEU A 10 -11.53 6.20 -46.32
N LEU A 11 -10.94 5.00 -46.30
CA LEU A 11 -10.57 4.31 -45.07
C LEU A 11 -9.33 4.99 -44.48
N PHE A 12 -9.49 5.70 -43.38
CA PHE A 12 -8.38 6.12 -42.54
C PHE A 12 -7.91 4.93 -41.72
N ALA A 13 -6.81 4.33 -42.05
CA ALA A 13 -6.11 3.37 -41.19
C ALA A 13 -5.42 4.14 -40.07
N LEU A 14 -5.98 4.08 -38.86
CA LEU A 14 -5.30 4.52 -37.65
C LEU A 14 -4.16 3.53 -37.36
N ALA A 15 -2.92 3.98 -37.59
CA ALA A 15 -1.73 3.27 -37.15
C ALA A 15 -1.66 3.36 -35.61
N ILE A 16 -1.97 2.26 -34.92
CA ILE A 16 -1.71 2.10 -33.49
C ILE A 16 -0.20 1.94 -33.34
N PRO A 17 0.50 2.81 -32.59
CA PRO A 17 1.91 2.60 -32.32
C PRO A 17 2.07 1.29 -31.53
N ALA A 18 2.92 0.40 -32.02
CA ALA A 18 3.30 -0.81 -31.31
C ALA A 18 4.01 -0.39 -30.00
N VAL A 19 3.33 -0.57 -28.89
CA VAL A 19 3.98 -0.49 -27.56
C VAL A 19 4.98 -1.65 -27.53
N SER A 20 6.26 -1.29 -27.58
CA SER A 20 7.35 -2.23 -27.39
C SER A 20 7.22 -2.82 -25.99
N ALA A 21 6.75 -4.03 -25.88
CA ALA A 21 6.79 -4.79 -24.64
C ALA A 21 8.27 -4.96 -24.26
N ARG A 22 8.74 -4.11 -23.38
CA ARG A 22 10.01 -4.33 -22.68
C ARG A 22 9.78 -5.57 -21.84
N GLU A 23 10.32 -6.71 -22.26
CA GLU A 23 10.40 -7.90 -21.43
C GLU A 23 11.15 -7.51 -20.15
N ALA A 24 10.38 -7.20 -19.10
CA ALA A 24 10.92 -7.08 -17.76
C ALA A 24 11.44 -8.49 -17.42
N GLN A 25 12.76 -8.63 -17.29
CA GLN A 25 13.35 -9.82 -16.73
C GLN A 25 12.79 -9.99 -15.33
N VAL A 26 11.82 -10.89 -15.19
CA VAL A 26 11.30 -11.34 -13.90
C VAL A 26 12.49 -11.91 -13.15
N PRO A 27 12.93 -11.33 -12.02
CA PRO A 27 13.99 -11.96 -11.24
C PRO A 27 13.54 -13.38 -10.90
N PRO A 28 14.44 -14.36 -10.92
CA PRO A 28 14.08 -15.72 -10.62
C PRO A 28 13.39 -15.75 -9.26
N VAL A 29 12.19 -16.32 -9.23
CA VAL A 29 11.54 -16.71 -7.97
C VAL A 29 12.57 -17.61 -7.29
N GLU A 30 13.11 -17.18 -6.13
CA GLU A 30 13.99 -18.05 -5.38
C GLU A 30 13.21 -19.34 -5.10
N PRO A 31 13.58 -20.49 -5.72
CA PRO A 31 13.02 -21.75 -5.33
C PRO A 31 13.47 -21.98 -3.89
N ASP A 32 12.72 -22.57 -3.04
CA ASP A 32 13.12 -23.11 -1.74
C ASP A 32 13.16 -22.18 -0.52
N TYR A 33 12.19 -21.23 -0.39
CA TYR A 33 11.86 -20.87 0.97
C TYR A 33 11.02 -22.01 1.60
N VAL A 34 11.70 -22.98 2.18
CA VAL A 34 11.07 -23.94 3.09
C VAL A 34 10.88 -23.20 4.41
N ALA A 35 9.64 -22.79 4.67
CA ALA A 35 9.31 -22.25 5.98
C ALA A 35 9.77 -23.23 7.06
N PRO A 36 10.47 -22.78 8.14
CA PRO A 36 10.88 -23.69 9.19
C PRO A 36 9.68 -24.47 9.70
N ALA A 37 9.86 -25.78 9.97
CA ALA A 37 8.80 -26.64 10.48
C ALA A 37 8.22 -26.01 11.75
N VAL A 38 6.98 -25.58 11.69
CA VAL A 38 6.35 -24.87 12.76
C VAL A 38 5.46 -25.82 13.52
N SER A 39 5.69 -25.94 14.82
CA SER A 39 4.82 -26.68 15.73
C SER A 39 3.40 -26.12 15.68
N LEU A 40 2.43 -26.95 15.28
CA LEU A 40 1.02 -26.62 15.23
C LEU A 40 0.39 -26.77 16.62
N THR A 41 0.38 -25.68 17.39
CA THR A 41 -0.41 -25.61 18.61
C THR A 41 -1.89 -25.40 18.29
N PRO A 42 -2.84 -25.77 19.17
CA PRO A 42 -4.27 -25.53 18.95
C PRO A 42 -4.60 -24.07 18.62
N SER A 43 -4.00 -23.12 19.32
CA SER A 43 -4.18 -21.68 19.07
C SER A 43 -3.67 -21.25 17.70
N ARG A 44 -2.61 -21.89 17.22
CA ARG A 44 -2.07 -21.62 15.90
C ARG A 44 -2.94 -22.21 14.80
N ILE A 45 -3.48 -23.41 15.00
CA ILE A 45 -4.45 -24.03 14.06
C ILE A 45 -5.67 -23.13 13.94
N GLU A 46 -6.24 -22.69 15.05
CA GLU A 46 -7.40 -21.79 15.06
C GLU A 46 -7.09 -20.44 14.35
N ASN A 47 -5.90 -19.90 14.54
CA ASN A 47 -5.46 -18.70 13.86
C ASN A 47 -5.33 -18.90 12.34
N LEU A 48 -4.78 -20.04 11.92
CA LEU A 48 -4.71 -20.41 10.49
C LEU A 48 -6.10 -20.60 9.88
N GLN A 49 -7.02 -21.25 10.61
CA GLN A 49 -8.40 -21.42 10.16
C GLN A 49 -9.11 -20.07 9.99
N ARG A 50 -8.98 -19.15 10.95
CA ARG A 50 -9.54 -17.80 10.83
C ARG A 50 -8.98 -17.07 9.60
N ARG A 51 -7.66 -17.15 9.36
CA ARG A 51 -7.01 -16.54 8.19
C ARG A 51 -7.44 -17.17 6.87
N LEU A 52 -7.79 -18.47 6.84
CA LEU A 52 -8.32 -19.13 5.66
C LEU A 52 -9.78 -18.74 5.38
N LEU A 53 -10.58 -18.58 6.44
CA LEU A 53 -11.99 -18.21 6.31
C LEU A 53 -12.21 -16.75 5.94
N ASP A 54 -11.30 -15.86 6.37
CA ASP A 54 -11.32 -14.44 6.03
C ASP A 54 -9.89 -13.97 5.67
N TRP A 55 -9.39 -14.49 4.55
CA TRP A 55 -8.03 -14.18 4.08
C TRP A 55 -7.73 -12.69 3.92
N PRO A 56 -8.66 -11.85 3.38
CA PRO A 56 -8.44 -10.42 3.26
C PRO A 56 -8.71 -9.63 4.56
N GLY A 57 -9.30 -10.24 5.58
CA GLY A 57 -9.69 -9.57 6.82
C GLY A 57 -10.94 -8.68 6.66
N LEU A 58 -11.93 -9.10 5.86
CA LEU A 58 -13.14 -8.32 5.58
C LEU A 58 -13.99 -8.06 6.84
N ALA A 59 -13.93 -8.94 7.83
CA ALA A 59 -14.65 -8.78 9.09
C ALA A 59 -13.99 -7.75 10.03
N ARG A 60 -12.70 -7.42 9.82
CA ARG A 60 -11.89 -6.70 10.79
C ARG A 60 -12.44 -5.33 11.19
N TYR A 61 -12.94 -4.58 10.24
CA TYR A 61 -13.43 -3.20 10.45
C TYR A 61 -14.93 -3.03 10.19
N ARG A 62 -15.67 -4.13 9.99
CA ARG A 62 -17.10 -4.07 9.62
C ARG A 62 -17.91 -3.21 10.56
N ASP A 63 -17.83 -3.47 11.87
CA ASP A 63 -18.64 -2.79 12.87
C ASP A 63 -18.16 -1.33 13.08
N GLU A 64 -16.85 -1.12 13.04
CA GLU A 64 -16.25 0.21 13.11
C GLU A 64 -16.65 1.06 11.88
N ASN A 65 -16.66 0.46 10.68
CA ASN A 65 -17.10 1.12 9.46
C ASN A 65 -18.58 1.51 9.52
N ALA A 66 -19.42 0.61 10.04
CA ALA A 66 -20.86 0.85 10.18
C ALA A 66 -21.17 1.95 11.22
N ALA A 67 -20.32 2.12 12.21
CA ALA A 67 -20.48 3.15 13.25
C ALA A 67 -20.02 4.56 12.82
N LEU A 68 -19.26 4.67 11.71
CA LEU A 68 -18.83 5.99 11.21
C LEU A 68 -20.02 6.78 10.65
N PRO A 69 -20.01 8.13 10.81
CA PRO A 69 -20.94 8.99 10.09
C PRO A 69 -20.89 8.73 8.59
N SER A 70 -22.03 8.79 7.90
CA SER A 70 -22.10 8.53 6.44
C SER A 70 -21.24 9.48 5.63
N HIS A 71 -20.99 10.66 6.14
CA HIS A 71 -20.07 11.65 5.59
C HIS A 71 -19.49 12.50 6.72
N GLU A 72 -18.19 12.82 6.62
CA GLU A 72 -17.49 13.70 7.52
C GLU A 72 -16.43 14.47 6.70
N ALA A 73 -16.55 15.78 6.64
CA ALA A 73 -15.62 16.63 5.89
C ALA A 73 -14.19 16.53 6.48
N GLY A 74 -13.20 16.43 5.62
CA GLY A 74 -11.81 16.25 6.03
C GLY A 74 -11.46 14.83 6.45
N ARG A 75 -12.34 13.85 6.22
CA ARG A 75 -12.03 12.45 6.53
C ARG A 75 -10.83 11.97 5.73
N VAL A 76 -9.85 11.41 6.44
CA VAL A 76 -8.68 10.76 5.85
C VAL A 76 -8.63 9.31 6.30
N VAL A 77 -8.49 8.39 5.37
CA VAL A 77 -8.26 6.97 5.68
C VAL A 77 -6.77 6.67 5.57
N PHE A 78 -6.15 6.22 6.66
CA PHE A 78 -4.82 5.62 6.65
C PHE A 78 -4.98 4.13 6.40
N TYR A 79 -4.51 3.69 5.25
CA TYR A 79 -4.69 2.35 4.74
C TYR A 79 -3.36 1.62 4.62
N GLY A 80 -3.22 0.48 5.31
CA GLY A 80 -1.92 -0.18 5.36
C GLY A 80 -1.90 -1.50 6.12
N ASP A 81 -0.70 -1.86 6.48
CA ASP A 81 -0.36 -3.09 7.21
C ASP A 81 -0.12 -2.85 8.72
N SER A 82 0.81 -3.60 9.34
CA SER A 82 1.15 -3.50 10.76
C SER A 82 1.66 -2.12 11.17
N ILE A 83 2.33 -1.42 10.28
CA ILE A 83 2.87 -0.08 10.55
C ILE A 83 1.70 0.90 10.74
N THR A 84 0.70 0.81 9.90
CA THR A 84 -0.53 1.60 10.04
C THR A 84 -1.37 1.11 11.21
N ASP A 85 -1.60 -0.21 11.35
CA ASP A 85 -2.39 -0.83 12.42
C ASP A 85 -1.85 -0.47 13.82
N GLY A 86 -0.53 -0.44 13.98
CA GLY A 86 0.14 -0.11 15.23
C GLY A 86 -0.02 1.35 15.67
N TRP A 87 -0.32 2.25 14.75
CA TRP A 87 -0.38 3.68 15.05
C TRP A 87 -1.59 4.01 15.94
N GLY A 88 -1.32 4.46 17.15
CA GLY A 88 -2.31 4.68 18.21
C GLY A 88 -2.60 3.45 19.07
N ARG A 89 -2.09 2.26 18.73
CA ARG A 89 -2.20 1.02 19.52
C ARG A 89 -0.90 0.65 20.22
N VAL A 90 0.23 1.03 19.66
CA VAL A 90 1.52 0.91 20.36
C VAL A 90 1.52 1.85 21.55
N ALA A 91 1.87 1.34 22.74
CA ALA A 91 1.90 2.13 23.96
C ALA A 91 2.76 3.40 23.80
N GLY A 92 2.24 4.53 24.22
CA GLY A 92 2.89 5.84 24.07
C GLY A 92 2.71 6.49 22.70
N THR A 93 1.87 5.93 21.82
CA THR A 93 1.48 6.57 20.56
C THR A 93 0.04 7.09 20.61
N THR A 94 -0.22 8.15 19.85
CA THR A 94 -1.58 8.64 19.57
C THR A 94 -1.78 8.74 18.08
N PHE A 95 -2.98 8.44 17.61
CA PHE A 95 -3.34 8.54 16.20
C PHE A 95 -4.13 9.84 15.97
N PHE A 96 -3.46 10.89 15.53
CA PHE A 96 -4.00 12.19 15.10
C PHE A 96 -5.22 12.71 15.94
N PRO A 97 -5.04 13.04 17.23
CA PRO A 97 -6.13 13.41 18.11
C PRO A 97 -6.86 14.66 17.58
N GLY A 98 -8.20 14.61 17.57
CA GLY A 98 -9.04 15.71 17.11
C GLY A 98 -9.14 15.86 15.59
N LYS A 99 -8.55 14.97 14.81
CA LYS A 99 -8.69 14.91 13.35
C LYS A 99 -9.72 13.85 12.96
N PRO A 100 -10.50 14.03 11.89
CA PRO A 100 -11.42 13.02 11.36
C PRO A 100 -10.66 11.94 10.56
N TYR A 101 -9.58 11.42 11.12
CA TYR A 101 -8.72 10.45 10.50
C TYR A 101 -9.07 9.04 10.98
N VAL A 102 -9.07 8.10 10.07
CA VAL A 102 -9.52 6.72 10.30
C VAL A 102 -8.37 5.77 10.00
N ASN A 103 -7.99 4.96 10.97
CA ASN A 103 -6.97 3.93 10.80
C ASN A 103 -7.62 2.64 10.27
N ARG A 104 -7.15 2.15 9.12
CA ARG A 104 -7.57 0.91 8.47
C ARG A 104 -6.35 0.03 8.14
N GLY A 105 -5.37 0.02 9.04
CA GLY A 105 -4.24 -0.91 9.00
C GLY A 105 -4.63 -2.30 9.47
N ILE A 106 -4.08 -3.34 8.86
CA ILE A 106 -4.18 -4.73 9.33
C ILE A 106 -2.80 -5.37 9.29
N SER A 107 -2.31 -5.78 10.46
CA SER A 107 -0.99 -6.35 10.62
C SER A 107 -0.73 -7.56 9.72
N GLY A 108 0.42 -7.55 9.03
CA GLY A 108 0.88 -8.66 8.19
C GLY A 108 0.27 -8.72 6.79
N GLN A 109 -0.63 -7.80 6.44
CA GLN A 109 -1.28 -7.81 5.13
C GLN A 109 -0.34 -7.43 3.99
N THR A 110 -0.55 -8.10 2.86
CA THR A 110 0.05 -7.81 1.56
C THR A 110 -0.87 -6.93 0.72
N THR A 111 -0.33 -6.34 -0.34
CA THR A 111 -1.09 -5.48 -1.26
C THR A 111 -2.27 -6.21 -1.89
N ALA A 112 -2.17 -7.52 -2.17
CA ALA A 112 -3.27 -8.32 -2.70
C ALA A 112 -4.46 -8.40 -1.72
N GLN A 113 -4.19 -8.60 -0.41
CA GLN A 113 -5.24 -8.59 0.62
C GLN A 113 -5.85 -7.20 0.78
N MET A 114 -5.02 -6.18 0.75
CA MET A 114 -5.46 -4.78 0.81
C MET A 114 -6.35 -4.42 -0.37
N LEU A 115 -5.99 -4.81 -1.61
CA LEU A 115 -6.82 -4.54 -2.78
C LEU A 115 -8.24 -5.12 -2.63
N VAL A 116 -8.37 -6.35 -2.11
CA VAL A 116 -9.70 -6.99 -1.94
C VAL A 116 -10.60 -6.23 -0.97
N ARG A 117 -10.06 -5.68 0.13
CA ARG A 117 -10.86 -4.93 1.12
C ARG A 117 -10.96 -3.42 0.85
N PHE A 118 -10.36 -2.92 -0.23
CA PHE A 118 -10.28 -1.50 -0.53
C PHE A 118 -11.65 -0.85 -0.68
N GLN A 119 -12.59 -1.55 -1.32
CA GLN A 119 -13.95 -1.05 -1.51
C GLN A 119 -14.65 -0.75 -0.16
N GLN A 120 -14.59 -1.68 0.79
CA GLN A 120 -15.33 -1.53 2.06
C GLN A 120 -14.61 -0.63 3.08
N ASP A 121 -13.27 -0.66 3.09
CA ASP A 121 -12.47 0.01 4.13
C ASP A 121 -11.95 1.38 3.68
N VAL A 122 -12.13 1.74 2.41
CA VAL A 122 -11.75 3.04 1.86
C VAL A 122 -12.92 3.67 1.11
N VAL A 123 -13.32 3.11 -0.03
CA VAL A 123 -14.28 3.76 -0.95
C VAL A 123 -15.63 3.98 -0.27
N ALA A 124 -16.16 2.98 0.43
CA ALA A 124 -17.45 3.08 1.12
C ALA A 124 -17.45 4.11 2.26
N LEU A 125 -16.29 4.44 2.80
CA LEU A 125 -16.14 5.45 3.86
C LEU A 125 -16.13 6.88 3.33
N LYS A 126 -16.05 7.06 2.00
CA LYS A 126 -16.07 8.36 1.32
C LYS A 126 -15.09 9.38 1.90
N PRO A 127 -13.79 9.04 2.03
CA PRO A 127 -12.81 10.00 2.54
C PRO A 127 -12.47 11.05 1.48
N ASP A 128 -11.98 12.19 1.90
CA ASP A 128 -11.38 13.18 1.01
C ASP A 128 -10.00 12.74 0.53
N VAL A 129 -9.25 12.01 1.39
CA VAL A 129 -7.90 11.53 1.12
C VAL A 129 -7.74 10.09 1.64
N VAL A 130 -7.01 9.27 0.90
CA VAL A 130 -6.47 8.00 1.39
C VAL A 130 -4.94 8.06 1.40
N VAL A 131 -4.34 7.67 2.53
CA VAL A 131 -2.88 7.47 2.67
C VAL A 131 -2.60 5.98 2.60
N ILE A 132 -1.89 5.53 1.57
CA ILE A 132 -1.60 4.11 1.32
C ILE A 132 -0.14 3.84 1.67
N LEU A 133 0.10 2.94 2.63
CA LEU A 133 1.42 2.42 3.01
C LEU A 133 1.39 0.89 2.94
N ALA A 134 2.04 0.31 1.92
CA ALA A 134 2.01 -1.13 1.67
C ALA A 134 3.20 -1.62 0.85
N GLY A 135 3.47 -2.93 0.90
CA GLY A 135 4.49 -3.59 0.09
C GLY A 135 5.55 -4.33 0.89
N THR A 136 5.80 -3.97 2.15
CA THR A 136 6.84 -4.64 2.97
C THR A 136 6.53 -6.13 3.19
N ASN A 137 5.26 -6.47 3.39
CA ASN A 137 4.83 -7.86 3.61
C ASN A 137 4.82 -8.70 2.32
N ASP A 138 4.62 -8.07 1.18
CA ASP A 138 4.77 -8.69 -0.13
C ASP A 138 6.24 -9.06 -0.38
N ILE A 139 7.16 -8.11 -0.16
CA ILE A 139 8.61 -8.32 -0.24
C ILE A 139 9.05 -9.41 0.75
N ALA A 140 8.44 -9.47 1.94
CA ALA A 140 8.69 -10.50 2.93
C ALA A 140 8.11 -11.88 2.55
N GLY A 141 7.18 -11.95 1.58
CA GLY A 141 6.52 -13.20 1.15
C GLY A 141 5.48 -13.72 2.15
N ASN A 142 4.81 -12.84 2.91
CA ASN A 142 3.89 -13.22 3.98
C ASN A 142 2.66 -14.05 3.52
N THR A 143 2.25 -13.90 2.26
CA THR A 143 1.13 -14.65 1.66
C THR A 143 1.56 -15.50 0.47
N GLY A 144 2.85 -15.78 0.37
CA GLY A 144 3.45 -16.48 -0.77
C GLY A 144 4.33 -15.57 -1.61
N PRO A 145 4.91 -16.08 -2.70
CA PRO A 145 5.79 -15.31 -3.57
C PRO A 145 5.02 -14.17 -4.25
N ALA A 146 5.60 -12.97 -4.22
CA ALA A 146 5.12 -11.81 -4.95
C ALA A 146 6.28 -11.23 -5.77
N THR A 147 6.04 -10.96 -7.04
CA THR A 147 6.98 -10.19 -7.87
C THR A 147 6.76 -8.70 -7.62
N GLN A 148 7.77 -7.88 -7.91
CA GLN A 148 7.62 -6.43 -7.84
C GLN A 148 6.44 -5.93 -8.70
N ALA A 149 6.29 -6.46 -9.93
CA ALA A 149 5.18 -6.10 -10.80
C ALA A 149 3.80 -6.40 -10.19
N MET A 150 3.64 -7.52 -9.47
CA MET A 150 2.38 -7.81 -8.77
C MET A 150 2.07 -6.80 -7.67
N ILE A 151 3.08 -6.32 -6.95
CA ILE A 151 2.93 -5.28 -5.93
C ILE A 151 2.53 -3.95 -6.58
N GLU A 152 3.21 -3.58 -7.66
CA GLU A 152 2.95 -2.39 -8.45
C GLU A 152 1.54 -2.37 -9.02
N ASP A 153 1.08 -3.48 -9.61
CA ASP A 153 -0.26 -3.63 -10.17
C ASP A 153 -1.36 -3.49 -9.11
N ASN A 154 -1.14 -4.06 -7.91
CA ASN A 154 -2.08 -3.92 -6.80
C ASN A 154 -2.14 -2.47 -6.29
N LEU A 155 -0.99 -1.80 -6.13
CA LEU A 155 -0.93 -0.40 -5.72
C LEU A 155 -1.60 0.51 -6.76
N ARG A 156 -1.27 0.34 -8.05
CA ARG A 156 -1.91 1.07 -9.16
C ARG A 156 -3.42 0.88 -9.17
N SER A 157 -3.89 -0.35 -8.96
CA SER A 157 -5.33 -0.64 -8.90
C SER A 157 -6.01 0.10 -7.75
N MET A 158 -5.37 0.19 -6.57
CA MET A 158 -5.91 0.95 -5.44
C MET A 158 -5.93 2.46 -5.73
N VAL A 159 -4.90 3.01 -6.40
CA VAL A 159 -4.89 4.42 -6.85
C VAL A 159 -6.04 4.68 -7.82
N GLN A 160 -6.20 3.85 -8.84
CA GLN A 160 -7.27 3.97 -9.82
C GLN A 160 -8.66 3.90 -9.19
N LEU A 161 -8.88 2.95 -8.25
CA LEU A 161 -10.13 2.84 -7.51
C LEU A 161 -10.42 4.09 -6.67
N ALA A 162 -9.41 4.64 -5.98
CA ALA A 162 -9.58 5.88 -5.22
C ALA A 162 -9.97 7.04 -6.13
N GLN A 163 -9.21 7.28 -7.20
CA GLN A 163 -9.43 8.38 -8.13
C GLN A 163 -10.77 8.29 -8.86
N ALA A 164 -11.18 7.09 -9.28
CA ALA A 164 -12.49 6.85 -9.90
C ALA A 164 -13.66 7.19 -8.96
N ASN A 165 -13.42 7.22 -7.65
CA ASN A 165 -14.40 7.59 -6.63
C ASN A 165 -14.18 9.01 -6.06
N GLY A 166 -13.35 9.84 -6.72
CA GLY A 166 -13.09 11.22 -6.31
C GLY A 166 -12.23 11.37 -5.05
N ILE A 167 -11.54 10.30 -4.63
CA ILE A 167 -10.68 10.27 -3.44
C ILE A 167 -9.25 10.65 -3.85
N ARG A 168 -8.67 11.65 -3.20
CA ARG A 168 -7.27 12.02 -3.40
C ARG A 168 -6.35 11.00 -2.76
N VAL A 169 -5.19 10.77 -3.39
CA VAL A 169 -4.27 9.71 -2.95
C VAL A 169 -2.96 10.30 -2.46
N VAL A 170 -2.51 9.81 -1.32
CA VAL A 170 -1.14 9.94 -0.82
C VAL A 170 -0.51 8.55 -0.87
N LEU A 171 0.53 8.38 -1.69
CA LEU A 171 1.32 7.15 -1.75
C LEU A 171 2.55 7.29 -0.87
N ALA A 172 2.63 6.50 0.19
CA ALA A 172 3.77 6.49 1.09
C ALA A 172 4.84 5.50 0.62
N SER A 173 6.10 5.89 0.70
CA SER A 173 7.21 4.98 0.53
C SER A 173 7.19 3.89 1.61
N VAL A 174 7.54 2.66 1.23
CA VAL A 174 7.83 1.57 2.17
C VAL A 174 8.99 2.00 3.06
N LEU A 175 8.86 1.80 4.37
CA LEU A 175 9.90 2.12 5.32
C LEU A 175 11.18 1.31 5.06
N PRO A 176 12.37 1.85 5.35
CA PRO A 176 13.60 1.10 5.19
C PRO A 176 13.64 -0.12 6.12
N ALA A 177 14.17 -1.23 5.62
CA ALA A 177 14.48 -2.41 6.43
C ALA A 177 15.70 -3.12 5.83
N SER A 178 16.68 -3.46 6.68
CA SER A 178 17.87 -4.23 6.27
C SER A 178 17.68 -5.74 6.43
N ALA A 179 16.71 -6.15 7.25
CA ALA A 179 16.33 -7.54 7.49
C ALA A 179 14.87 -7.61 7.99
N TYR A 180 14.27 -8.77 7.86
CA TYR A 180 13.00 -9.09 8.50
C TYR A 180 13.20 -10.12 9.59
N PRO A 181 12.82 -9.84 10.86
CA PRO A 181 13.00 -10.80 11.96
C PRO A 181 12.34 -12.16 11.74
N TRP A 182 11.22 -12.17 11.00
CA TRP A 182 10.46 -13.38 10.68
C TRP A 182 10.90 -14.08 9.39
N ARG A 183 11.88 -13.51 8.64
CA ARG A 183 12.47 -14.11 7.43
C ARG A 183 14.01 -14.06 7.50
N PRO A 184 14.63 -14.86 8.35
CA PRO A 184 16.09 -14.85 8.54
C PRO A 184 16.85 -15.06 7.22
N GLY A 185 17.92 -14.32 7.02
CA GLY A 185 18.78 -14.41 5.83
C GLY A 185 18.33 -13.57 4.63
N TYR A 186 17.08 -13.13 4.56
CA TYR A 186 16.62 -12.26 3.49
C TYR A 186 17.06 -10.79 3.71
N ARG A 187 17.46 -10.12 2.62
CA ARG A 187 17.93 -8.73 2.63
C ARG A 187 17.01 -7.85 1.78
N PRO A 188 15.98 -7.22 2.37
CA PRO A 188 14.94 -6.51 1.63
C PRO A 188 15.35 -5.13 1.09
N ALA A 189 16.45 -4.55 1.55
CA ALA A 189 16.78 -3.14 1.31
C ALA A 189 16.81 -2.75 -0.18
N GLU A 190 17.27 -3.62 -1.09
CA GLU A 190 17.28 -3.32 -2.52
C GLU A 190 15.87 -3.39 -3.13
N ALA A 191 15.10 -4.40 -2.79
CA ALA A 191 13.71 -4.54 -3.23
C ALA A 191 12.85 -3.35 -2.75
N ILE A 192 13.05 -2.91 -1.50
CA ILE A 192 12.38 -1.73 -0.96
C ILE A 192 12.75 -0.48 -1.76
N ARG A 193 14.04 -0.27 -2.05
CA ARG A 193 14.47 0.89 -2.86
C ARG A 193 13.90 0.85 -4.27
N ALA A 194 13.86 -0.34 -4.89
CA ALA A 194 13.29 -0.51 -6.22
C ALA A 194 11.80 -0.18 -6.24
N LEU A 195 11.03 -0.72 -5.28
CA LEU A 195 9.62 -0.43 -5.15
C LEU A 195 9.36 1.06 -4.84
N ASN A 196 10.14 1.69 -3.97
CA ASN A 196 9.98 3.10 -3.64
C ASN A 196 10.23 4.03 -4.82
N ARG A 197 11.20 3.72 -5.70
CA ARG A 197 11.38 4.48 -6.96
C ARG A 197 10.15 4.39 -7.85
N TRP A 198 9.54 3.22 -7.92
CA TRP A 198 8.31 3.05 -8.67
C TRP A 198 7.13 3.78 -8.02
N ILE A 199 6.97 3.72 -6.69
CA ILE A 199 5.92 4.46 -5.95
C ILE A 199 6.02 5.97 -6.20
N GLU A 200 7.23 6.52 -6.19
CA GLU A 200 7.47 7.94 -6.47
C GLU A 200 7.06 8.30 -7.91
N ALA A 201 7.48 7.50 -8.89
CA ALA A 201 7.12 7.69 -10.30
C ALA A 201 5.61 7.53 -10.54
N GLU A 202 4.97 6.54 -9.94
CA GLU A 202 3.52 6.33 -10.03
C GLU A 202 2.74 7.50 -9.41
N ALA A 203 3.24 8.04 -8.29
CA ALA A 203 2.62 9.22 -7.68
C ALA A 203 2.69 10.44 -8.61
N GLU A 204 3.83 10.66 -9.27
CA GLU A 204 4.00 11.74 -10.24
C GLU A 204 3.09 11.53 -11.47
N GLU A 205 3.05 10.31 -12.03
CA GLU A 205 2.25 9.98 -13.21
C GLU A 205 0.75 10.14 -12.97
N THR A 206 0.27 9.74 -11.79
CA THR A 206 -1.16 9.73 -11.45
C THR A 206 -1.64 11.02 -10.79
N GLY A 207 -0.74 11.95 -10.45
CA GLY A 207 -1.06 13.16 -9.69
C GLY A 207 -1.36 12.87 -8.20
N ALA A 208 -0.97 11.71 -7.69
CA ALA A 208 -0.98 11.42 -6.27
C ALA A 208 0.17 12.15 -5.55
N VAL A 209 0.04 12.34 -4.25
CA VAL A 209 1.11 12.96 -3.46
C VAL A 209 2.05 11.86 -2.96
N TYR A 210 3.34 11.96 -3.33
CA TYR A 210 4.36 11.09 -2.74
C TYR A 210 4.69 11.52 -1.31
N LEU A 211 4.71 10.55 -0.39
CA LEU A 211 5.04 10.72 1.04
C LEU A 211 6.31 9.92 1.35
N ASP A 212 7.45 10.62 1.46
CA ASP A 212 8.76 10.00 1.66
C ASP A 212 9.06 9.74 3.15
N TYR A 213 8.57 8.63 3.66
CA TYR A 213 8.97 8.10 4.97
C TYR A 213 10.37 7.47 4.92
N TYR A 214 10.73 6.84 3.78
CA TYR A 214 11.98 6.12 3.62
C TYR A 214 13.18 6.99 3.94
N ARG A 215 13.23 8.17 3.34
CA ARG A 215 14.33 9.13 3.54
C ARG A 215 14.39 9.67 4.96
N ALA A 216 13.23 9.90 5.58
CA ALA A 216 13.18 10.49 6.91
C ALA A 216 13.54 9.52 8.03
N MET A 217 13.40 8.21 7.80
CA MET A 217 13.54 7.19 8.83
C MET A 217 14.73 6.24 8.60
N GLY A 218 15.43 6.36 7.47
CA GLY A 218 16.53 5.51 7.10
C GLY A 218 17.84 5.82 7.83
N ASN A 219 18.66 4.79 7.99
CA ASN A 219 20.05 4.90 8.40
C ASN A 219 21.02 4.74 7.20
N ALA A 220 22.31 4.87 7.43
CA ALA A 220 23.35 4.77 6.40
C ALA A 220 23.42 3.38 5.74
N ASP A 221 22.96 2.33 6.42
CA ASP A 221 23.02 0.94 5.96
C ASP A 221 21.75 0.53 5.18
N GLY A 222 20.84 1.48 4.92
CA GLY A 222 19.58 1.22 4.21
C GLY A 222 18.52 0.51 5.05
N GLY A 223 18.72 0.44 6.35
CA GLY A 223 17.76 -0.03 7.34
C GLY A 223 17.05 1.12 8.05
N LEU A 224 16.12 0.80 8.92
CA LEU A 224 15.44 1.76 9.79
C LEU A 224 16.38 2.20 10.91
N ASP A 225 16.36 3.48 11.26
CA ASP A 225 17.18 3.99 12.39
C ASP A 225 16.73 3.27 13.69
N ALA A 226 17.69 2.69 14.43
CA ALA A 226 17.41 1.91 15.62
C ALA A 226 16.72 2.69 16.75
N ARG A 227 16.77 4.02 16.73
CA ARG A 227 15.99 4.86 17.65
C ARG A 227 14.53 4.93 17.30
N LEU A 228 14.19 4.69 16.03
CA LEU A 228 12.84 4.80 15.48
C LEU A 228 12.11 3.46 15.39
N ALA A 229 12.84 2.32 15.44
CA ALA A 229 12.25 0.98 15.42
C ALA A 229 13.13 -0.02 16.18
N ALA A 230 12.55 -0.72 17.15
CA ALA A 230 13.30 -1.66 18.00
C ALA A 230 13.64 -2.99 17.29
N ASP A 231 12.78 -3.43 16.37
CA ASP A 231 12.94 -4.68 15.61
C ASP A 231 13.46 -4.46 14.18
N GLY A 232 13.77 -3.22 13.83
CA GLY A 232 14.25 -2.82 12.51
C GLY A 232 13.17 -2.70 11.43
N VAL A 233 11.87 -2.83 11.80
CA VAL A 233 10.72 -2.76 10.88
C VAL A 233 9.59 -1.90 11.44
N HIS A 234 9.16 -2.15 12.68
CA HIS A 234 8.00 -1.51 13.27
C HIS A 234 8.39 -0.25 14.05
N PRO A 235 7.77 0.92 13.76
CA PRO A 235 8.08 2.16 14.44
C PRO A 235 7.78 2.10 15.93
N THR A 236 8.70 2.66 16.72
CA THR A 236 8.48 3.03 18.12
C THR A 236 7.65 4.32 18.22
N PRO A 237 7.24 4.77 19.43
CA PRO A 237 6.64 6.10 19.59
C PRO A 237 7.46 7.23 18.94
N ALA A 238 8.79 7.15 19.02
CA ALA A 238 9.68 8.11 18.36
C ALA A 238 9.59 8.02 16.83
N GLY A 239 9.44 6.81 16.27
CA GLY A 239 9.23 6.60 14.84
C GLY A 239 7.92 7.22 14.36
N TYR A 240 6.82 6.98 15.06
CA TYR A 240 5.53 7.59 14.73
C TYR A 240 5.55 9.12 14.90
N ALA A 241 6.30 9.64 15.85
CA ALA A 241 6.48 11.09 16.01
C ALA A 241 7.22 11.74 14.81
N VAL A 242 8.09 11.00 14.13
CA VAL A 242 8.69 11.43 12.84
C VAL A 242 7.68 11.33 11.71
N MET A 243 6.88 10.25 11.65
CA MET A 243 5.92 10.01 10.57
C MET A 243 4.77 11.00 10.56
N ALA A 244 4.24 11.39 11.74
CA ALA A 244 3.03 12.19 11.85
C ALA A 244 3.10 13.53 11.10
N PRO A 245 4.09 14.41 11.32
CA PRO A 245 4.15 15.69 10.60
C PRO A 245 4.42 15.53 9.10
N LEU A 246 5.02 14.42 8.66
CA LEU A 246 5.21 14.13 7.24
C LEU A 246 3.87 13.78 6.59
N ALA A 247 3.06 12.95 7.26
CA ALA A 247 1.72 12.58 6.78
C ALA A 247 0.81 13.81 6.71
N GLU A 248 0.78 14.66 7.75
CA GLU A 248 -0.04 15.87 7.76
C GLU A 248 0.30 16.78 6.59
N ARG A 249 1.56 17.06 6.35
CA ARG A 249 1.99 17.87 5.18
C ARG A 249 1.60 17.24 3.84
N ALA A 250 1.67 15.91 3.72
CA ALA A 250 1.27 15.23 2.50
C ALA A 250 -0.25 15.29 2.29
N ILE A 251 -1.03 15.15 3.36
CA ILE A 251 -2.49 15.28 3.34
C ILE A 251 -2.89 16.72 2.97
N GLU A 252 -2.26 17.73 3.57
CA GLU A 252 -2.48 19.15 3.23
C GLU A 252 -2.23 19.42 1.75
N ARG A 253 -1.12 18.91 1.20
CA ARG A 253 -0.84 19.00 -0.26
C ARG A 253 -1.91 18.29 -1.10
N ALA A 254 -2.35 17.10 -0.68
CA ALA A 254 -3.38 16.36 -1.39
C ALA A 254 -4.73 17.09 -1.37
N LEU A 255 -5.06 17.77 -0.28
CA LEU A 255 -6.28 18.58 -0.17
C LEU A 255 -6.23 19.87 -1.04
N GLY A 256 -5.04 20.25 -1.48
CA GLY A 256 -4.79 21.52 -2.16
C GLY A 256 -4.68 22.65 -1.15
N ASP A 257 -3.62 23.45 -1.28
CA ASP A 257 -3.57 24.72 -0.53
C ASP A 257 -4.81 25.54 -0.89
N LYS A 258 -5.61 25.85 0.14
CA LYS A 258 -6.70 26.82 0.01
C LYS A 258 -6.15 28.22 0.10
#